data_393153417cdee5a7c6c4555f6284e383
#
_entry.id   393153417cdee5a7c6c4555f6284e383
#
_cell.length_a   1.000
_cell.length_b   1.000
_cell.length_c   1.000
_cell.angle_alpha   90.00
_cell.angle_beta   90.00
_cell.angle_gamma   90.00
#
_symmetry.space_group_name_H-M   'P 1'
#
loop_
_entity.id
_entity.type
_entity.pdbx_description
1 polymer ?
#
loop_
_entity_poly.entity_id
_entity_poly.type
_entity_poly.pdbx_seq_one_letter_code
_entity_poly.pdbx_strand_id
1 'polypeptide(L)'
;VIGADPVCSGPKTYTWTYTDCTGTSGQWVYTYTVSPSTFTLPSNGGSTVACISDAQAIPTPPIVSNSCGDPVTPTGPVVGADPVCSGTKTYTWTYTDCSGNANAWVYTYTISQPTFVMPAAGGSTVACVVDAQVLPTPPSVDNSCGTPLTITGPVIGPDPVCSGTKT
;
A
#
# COMPACT_ATOMS: atom_id res chain seq x y z
N VAL A 1 42.73 -2.48 29.98
CA VAL A 1 41.46 -3.20 29.81
C VAL A 1 40.58 -2.42 28.86
N ILE A 2 39.90 -3.13 27.95
CA ILE A 2 38.96 -2.53 26.98
C ILE A 2 37.55 -2.88 27.46
N GLY A 3 36.71 -1.87 27.67
CA GLY A 3 35.28 -2.04 27.99
C GLY A 3 34.50 -2.62 26.81
N ALA A 4 33.31 -3.19 27.07
CA ALA A 4 32.44 -3.72 26.04
C ALA A 4 32.00 -2.62 25.08
N ASP A 5 31.70 -3.01 23.83
CA ASP A 5 31.08 -2.10 22.85
C ASP A 5 29.64 -1.85 23.25
N PRO A 6 29.16 -0.59 23.21
CA PRO A 6 27.73 -0.31 23.40
C PRO A 6 26.93 -0.83 22.19
N VAL A 7 25.75 -1.41 22.44
CA VAL A 7 24.91 -1.99 21.38
C VAL A 7 24.34 -0.91 20.45
N CYS A 8 24.03 0.26 20.96
CA CYS A 8 23.44 1.37 20.21
C CYS A 8 24.11 2.69 20.54
N SER A 9 24.18 3.03 21.81
CA SER A 9 24.79 4.24 22.33
C SER A 9 25.33 3.97 23.72
N GLY A 10 26.25 4.80 24.17
CA GLY A 10 26.84 4.68 25.49
C GLY A 10 28.33 4.84 25.51
N PRO A 11 29.00 4.60 26.67
CA PRO A 11 30.43 4.77 26.79
C PRO A 11 31.21 3.54 26.29
N LYS A 12 32.27 3.78 25.56
CA LYS A 12 33.34 2.82 25.28
C LYS A 12 34.59 3.27 26.04
N THR A 13 35.08 2.43 26.95
CA THR A 13 36.20 2.78 27.83
C THR A 13 37.44 2.00 27.51
N TYR A 14 38.57 2.66 27.67
CA TYR A 14 39.91 2.09 27.61
C TYR A 14 40.63 2.44 28.93
N THR A 15 41.09 1.43 29.68
CA THR A 15 41.71 1.61 30.98
C THR A 15 43.13 1.11 30.91
N TRP A 16 44.07 1.96 31.28
CA TRP A 16 45.50 1.61 31.49
C TRP A 16 45.81 1.66 32.95
N THR A 17 46.60 0.71 33.41
CA THR A 17 47.11 0.66 34.78
C THR A 17 48.60 0.98 34.75
N TYR A 18 49.01 1.93 35.55
CA TYR A 18 50.40 2.32 35.77
C TYR A 18 50.81 1.82 37.15
N THR A 19 51.94 1.12 37.22
CA THR A 19 52.43 0.58 38.49
C THR A 19 53.86 1.06 38.68
N ASP A 20 54.18 1.61 39.86
CA ASP A 20 55.51 2.04 40.20
C ASP A 20 56.40 0.86 40.71
N CYS A 21 57.66 1.15 41.03
CA CYS A 21 58.64 0.15 41.50
C CYS A 21 58.35 -0.38 42.93
N THR A 22 57.41 0.25 43.64
CA THR A 22 56.90 -0.18 44.98
C THR A 22 55.69 -1.06 44.88
N GLY A 23 55.12 -1.22 43.68
CA GLY A 23 53.85 -1.97 43.44
C GLY A 23 52.60 -1.13 43.61
N THR A 24 52.72 0.17 43.86
CA THR A 24 51.56 1.07 43.90
C THR A 24 51.02 1.32 42.51
N SER A 25 49.70 1.12 42.28
CA SER A 25 49.09 1.25 40.96
C SER A 25 48.02 2.35 40.90
N GLY A 26 47.97 3.03 39.78
CA GLY A 26 46.91 3.97 39.40
C GLY A 26 46.32 3.64 38.04
N GLN A 27 45.11 4.03 37.80
CA GLN A 27 44.44 3.81 36.51
C GLN A 27 44.20 5.15 35.81
N TRP A 28 44.40 5.12 34.49
CA TRP A 28 43.96 6.17 33.61
C TRP A 28 42.92 5.59 32.65
N VAL A 29 41.76 6.27 32.55
CA VAL A 29 40.60 5.83 31.75
C VAL A 29 40.33 6.86 30.67
N TYR A 30 40.25 6.40 29.43
CA TYR A 30 39.77 7.20 28.33
C TYR A 30 38.36 6.69 27.90
N THR A 31 37.41 7.60 27.74
CA THR A 31 36.04 7.24 27.42
C THR A 31 35.62 7.92 26.12
N TYR A 32 35.20 7.12 25.13
CA TYR A 32 34.41 7.60 24.01
C TYR A 32 32.94 7.50 24.37
N THR A 33 32.20 8.56 24.10
CA THR A 33 30.75 8.52 24.18
C THR A 33 30.19 8.29 22.77
N VAL A 34 29.60 7.12 22.55
CA VAL A 34 28.93 6.78 21.28
C VAL A 34 27.51 7.29 21.31
N SER A 35 27.17 8.18 20.37
CA SER A 35 25.80 8.67 20.19
C SER A 35 24.97 7.68 19.39
N PRO A 36 23.63 7.66 19.58
CA PRO A 36 22.75 6.83 18.75
C PRO A 36 22.90 7.18 17.27
N SER A 37 22.88 6.15 16.42
CA SER A 37 22.81 6.36 14.98
C SER A 37 21.42 6.83 14.59
N THR A 38 21.33 7.70 13.57
CA THR A 38 20.07 8.19 13.00
C THR A 38 19.91 7.69 11.58
N PHE A 39 18.70 7.70 11.07
CA PHE A 39 18.39 7.39 9.68
C PHE A 39 17.35 8.35 9.13
N THR A 40 17.29 8.47 7.81
CA THR A 40 16.28 9.25 7.08
C THR A 40 15.63 8.37 6.03
N LEU A 41 14.30 8.51 5.88
CA LEU A 41 13.57 7.82 4.83
C LEU A 41 13.51 8.68 3.57
N PRO A 42 13.51 8.07 2.37
CA PRO A 42 13.14 8.78 1.16
C PRO A 42 11.66 9.17 1.20
N SER A 43 11.23 9.99 0.26
CA SER A 43 9.81 10.33 0.09
C SER A 43 8.99 9.07 -0.15
N ASN A 44 7.71 9.11 0.27
CA ASN A 44 6.76 8.04 0.03
C ASN A 44 6.63 7.72 -1.46
N GLY A 45 6.40 6.45 -1.77
CA GLY A 45 6.20 5.97 -3.13
C GLY A 45 4.73 5.94 -3.53
N GLY A 46 4.48 5.80 -4.83
CA GLY A 46 3.13 5.60 -5.32
C GLY A 46 3.05 5.45 -6.83
N SER A 47 1.93 4.89 -7.29
CA SER A 47 1.57 4.77 -8.70
C SER A 47 0.07 4.79 -8.89
N THR A 48 -0.38 5.10 -10.11
CA THR A 48 -1.79 5.01 -10.51
C THR A 48 -1.98 3.74 -11.32
N VAL A 49 -3.05 2.99 -11.02
CA VAL A 49 -3.43 1.76 -11.71
C VAL A 49 -4.89 1.81 -12.12
N ALA A 50 -5.26 1.00 -13.11
CA ALA A 50 -6.63 1.00 -13.65
C ALA A 50 -7.60 0.21 -12.77
N CYS A 51 -7.14 -0.92 -12.21
CA CYS A 51 -8.00 -1.86 -11.51
C CYS A 51 -7.47 -2.19 -10.12
N ILE A 52 -8.36 -2.62 -9.22
CA ILE A 52 -7.99 -3.06 -7.86
C ILE A 52 -7.03 -4.26 -7.90
N SER A 53 -7.20 -5.16 -8.89
CA SER A 53 -6.30 -6.30 -9.11
C SER A 53 -4.84 -5.90 -9.32
N ASP A 54 -4.60 -4.76 -9.98
CA ASP A 54 -3.25 -4.27 -10.27
C ASP A 54 -2.56 -3.70 -9.01
N ALA A 55 -3.37 -3.30 -8.01
CA ALA A 55 -2.88 -2.80 -6.73
C ALA A 55 -2.57 -3.91 -5.70
N GLN A 56 -2.66 -5.20 -6.08
CA GLN A 56 -2.37 -6.32 -5.18
C GLN A 56 -0.87 -6.68 -5.14
N ALA A 57 -0.07 -6.18 -6.09
CA ALA A 57 1.36 -6.39 -6.08
C ALA A 57 2.01 -5.64 -4.92
N ILE A 58 2.71 -6.36 -4.04
CA ILE A 58 3.41 -5.76 -2.90
C ILE A 58 4.66 -5.03 -3.41
N PRO A 59 4.75 -3.69 -3.22
CA PRO A 59 5.92 -2.94 -3.64
C PRO A 59 7.17 -3.30 -2.81
N THR A 60 8.35 -3.11 -3.40
CA THR A 60 9.61 -3.30 -2.67
C THR A 60 9.90 -2.04 -1.85
N PRO A 61 10.12 -2.15 -0.53
CA PRO A 61 10.48 -1.01 0.29
C PRO A 61 11.91 -0.53 -0.04
N PRO A 62 12.22 0.76 0.17
CA PRO A 62 13.54 1.30 -0.09
C PRO A 62 14.61 0.70 0.85
N ILE A 63 15.83 0.58 0.35
CA ILE A 63 16.98 0.25 1.18
C ILE A 63 17.40 1.51 1.93
N VAL A 64 17.49 1.41 3.26
CA VAL A 64 17.83 2.52 4.15
C VAL A 64 19.02 2.11 5.01
N SER A 65 19.99 3.01 5.15
CA SER A 65 21.11 2.84 6.06
C SER A 65 21.11 3.94 7.11
N ASN A 66 21.60 3.63 8.29
CA ASN A 66 21.81 4.61 9.36
C ASN A 66 23.03 5.49 9.09
N SER A 67 23.30 6.46 9.96
CA SER A 67 24.44 7.38 9.87
C SER A 67 25.80 6.70 10.01
N CYS A 68 25.84 5.45 10.47
CA CYS A 68 27.06 4.62 10.56
C CYS A 68 27.27 3.72 9.33
N GLY A 69 26.30 3.72 8.38
CA GLY A 69 26.33 2.89 7.18
C GLY A 69 25.68 1.51 7.34
N ASP A 70 25.15 1.18 8.52
CA ASP A 70 24.49 -0.10 8.76
C ASP A 70 23.07 -0.11 8.17
N PRO A 71 22.62 -1.24 7.61
CA PRO A 71 21.27 -1.33 7.06
C PRO A 71 20.21 -1.28 8.15
N VAL A 72 19.15 -0.49 7.92
CA VAL A 72 17.94 -0.46 8.76
C VAL A 72 16.88 -1.31 8.08
N THR A 73 16.58 -2.48 8.67
CA THR A 73 15.65 -3.43 8.09
C THR A 73 14.19 -3.03 8.42
N PRO A 74 13.31 -2.86 7.43
CA PRO A 74 11.92 -2.55 7.69
C PRO A 74 11.13 -3.77 8.17
N THR A 75 10.09 -3.52 8.94
CA THR A 75 9.02 -4.47 9.28
C THR A 75 7.76 -4.14 8.50
N GLY A 76 6.95 -5.14 8.17
CA GLY A 76 5.72 -4.98 7.39
C GLY A 76 5.77 -5.75 6.05
N PRO A 77 4.90 -5.40 5.07
CA PRO A 77 4.02 -4.24 5.13
C PRO A 77 2.74 -4.47 5.94
N VAL A 78 2.23 -3.41 6.54
CA VAL A 78 0.81 -3.32 6.92
C VAL A 78 0.04 -2.90 5.68
N VAL A 79 -0.95 -3.71 5.28
CA VAL A 79 -1.70 -3.53 4.04
C VAL A 79 -3.02 -2.84 4.34
N GLY A 80 -3.30 -1.73 3.66
CA GLY A 80 -4.58 -1.03 3.72
C GLY A 80 -5.69 -1.82 3.02
N ALA A 81 -6.94 -1.54 3.40
CA ALA A 81 -8.10 -2.16 2.77
C ALA A 81 -8.23 -1.79 1.29
N ASP A 82 -8.83 -2.70 0.52
CA ASP A 82 -9.20 -2.41 -0.86
C ASP A 82 -10.36 -1.42 -0.91
N PRO A 83 -10.31 -0.40 -1.78
CA PRO A 83 -11.47 0.43 -2.03
C PRO A 83 -12.53 -0.36 -2.79
N VAL A 84 -13.81 0.02 -2.64
CA VAL A 84 -14.93 -0.70 -3.28
C VAL A 84 -14.90 -0.59 -4.81
N CYS A 85 -14.50 0.55 -5.36
CA CYS A 85 -14.54 0.78 -6.81
C CYS A 85 -13.31 1.55 -7.29
N SER A 86 -13.04 2.70 -6.69
CA SER A 86 -11.88 3.55 -6.93
C SER A 86 -11.41 4.15 -5.62
N GLY A 87 -10.17 4.62 -5.55
CA GLY A 87 -9.61 5.16 -4.33
C GLY A 87 -8.14 4.81 -4.16
N THR A 88 -7.72 4.63 -2.93
CA THR A 88 -6.32 4.33 -2.62
C THR A 88 -6.17 3.04 -1.85
N LYS A 89 -5.10 2.30 -2.16
CA LYS A 89 -4.60 1.17 -1.36
C LYS A 89 -3.18 1.47 -0.93
N THR A 90 -2.88 1.25 0.34
CA THR A 90 -1.58 1.58 0.93
C THR A 90 -0.85 0.34 1.42
N TYR A 91 0.48 0.41 1.33
CA TYR A 91 1.41 -0.54 1.93
C TYR A 91 2.37 0.25 2.80
N THR A 92 2.41 -0.06 4.10
CA THR A 92 3.19 0.70 5.09
C THR A 92 4.28 -0.19 5.70
N TRP A 93 5.52 0.25 5.59
CA TRP A 93 6.68 -0.36 6.27
C TRP A 93 7.19 0.55 7.37
N THR A 94 7.57 -0.04 8.49
CA THR A 94 8.13 0.68 9.63
C THR A 94 9.62 0.35 9.74
N TYR A 95 10.44 1.38 9.77
CA TYR A 95 11.88 1.33 10.02
C TYR A 95 12.14 1.77 11.46
N THR A 96 12.92 0.98 12.19
CA THR A 96 13.21 1.27 13.59
C THR A 96 14.71 1.24 13.80
N ASP A 97 15.25 2.28 14.43
CA ASP A 97 16.67 2.33 14.80
C ASP A 97 16.95 1.54 16.08
N CYS A 98 18.22 1.44 16.45
CA CYS A 98 18.66 0.73 17.65
C CYS A 98 18.19 1.40 18.97
N SER A 99 17.75 2.66 18.92
CA SER A 99 17.20 3.39 20.07
C SER A 99 15.69 3.25 20.20
N GLY A 100 15.04 2.58 19.23
CA GLY A 100 13.59 2.42 19.19
C GLY A 100 12.83 3.55 18.49
N ASN A 101 13.53 4.53 17.86
CA ASN A 101 12.85 5.54 17.05
C ASN A 101 12.37 4.90 15.76
N ALA A 102 11.08 5.07 15.47
CA ALA A 102 10.42 4.45 14.32
C ALA A 102 9.88 5.49 13.36
N ASN A 103 10.08 5.25 12.06
CA ASN A 103 9.53 6.05 10.97
C ASN A 103 8.89 5.12 9.95
N ALA A 104 7.79 5.56 9.34
CA ALA A 104 7.05 4.80 8.35
C ALA A 104 7.30 5.31 6.93
N TRP A 105 7.52 4.37 6.00
CA TRP A 105 7.47 4.63 4.57
C TRP A 105 6.22 3.99 3.99
N VAL A 106 5.47 4.76 3.19
CA VAL A 106 4.20 4.35 2.64
C VAL A 106 4.29 4.34 1.11
N TYR A 107 3.81 3.25 0.51
CA TYR A 107 3.53 3.19 -0.92
C TYR A 107 2.02 3.22 -1.14
N THR A 108 1.57 4.11 -2.04
CA THR A 108 0.14 4.29 -2.32
C THR A 108 -0.18 3.98 -3.78
N TYR A 109 -1.03 2.97 -4.00
CA TYR A 109 -1.69 2.80 -5.29
C TYR A 109 -2.93 3.71 -5.32
N THR A 110 -3.04 4.52 -6.37
CA THR A 110 -4.26 5.25 -6.70
C THR A 110 -5.00 4.47 -7.78
N ILE A 111 -6.19 3.94 -7.46
CA ILE A 111 -7.00 3.13 -8.36
C ILE A 111 -8.00 4.04 -9.05
N SER A 112 -7.94 4.10 -10.38
CA SER A 112 -8.85 4.88 -11.22
C SER A 112 -10.26 4.28 -11.21
N GLN A 113 -11.27 5.13 -11.44
CA GLN A 113 -12.64 4.63 -11.57
C GLN A 113 -12.79 3.82 -12.86
N PRO A 114 -13.27 2.55 -12.80
CA PRO A 114 -13.52 1.76 -13.99
C PRO A 114 -14.62 2.39 -14.84
N THR A 115 -14.45 2.31 -16.16
CA THR A 115 -15.44 2.74 -17.15
C THR A 115 -16.14 1.51 -17.75
N PHE A 116 -17.26 1.73 -18.43
CA PHE A 116 -17.95 0.69 -19.20
C PHE A 116 -18.55 1.28 -20.46
N VAL A 117 -18.83 0.42 -21.42
CA VAL A 117 -19.46 0.80 -22.69
C VAL A 117 -20.75 -0.02 -22.84
N MET A 118 -21.88 0.68 -23.03
CA MET A 118 -23.15 0.01 -23.29
C MET A 118 -23.19 -0.49 -24.73
N PRO A 119 -23.70 -1.72 -24.96
CA PRO A 119 -24.01 -2.17 -26.32
C PRO A 119 -25.10 -1.34 -26.95
N ALA A 120 -25.23 -1.43 -28.26
CA ALA A 120 -26.31 -0.77 -29.00
C ALA A 120 -27.69 -1.24 -28.50
N ALA A 121 -28.68 -0.34 -28.52
CA ALA A 121 -30.04 -0.68 -28.17
C ALA A 121 -30.57 -1.82 -29.07
N GLY A 122 -31.22 -2.79 -28.46
CA GLY A 122 -31.89 -3.89 -29.16
C GLY A 122 -33.35 -3.51 -29.55
N GLY A 123 -33.90 -4.22 -30.50
CA GLY A 123 -35.29 -4.07 -30.88
C GLY A 123 -35.77 -5.17 -31.83
N SER A 124 -37.08 -5.44 -31.82
CA SER A 124 -37.72 -6.37 -32.73
C SER A 124 -39.10 -5.80 -33.17
N THR A 125 -39.58 -6.25 -34.32
CA THR A 125 -40.91 -5.92 -34.79
C THR A 125 -41.79 -7.15 -34.63
N VAL A 126 -42.93 -6.97 -33.98
CA VAL A 126 -43.96 -8.02 -33.77
C VAL A 126 -45.29 -7.60 -34.37
N ALA A 127 -46.12 -8.58 -34.70
CA ALA A 127 -47.39 -8.30 -35.32
C ALA A 127 -48.48 -7.91 -34.31
N CYS A 128 -48.45 -8.49 -33.11
CA CYS A 128 -49.46 -8.28 -32.08
C CYS A 128 -48.84 -7.77 -30.76
N VAL A 129 -49.62 -6.98 -30.00
CA VAL A 129 -49.16 -6.48 -28.68
C VAL A 129 -48.86 -7.62 -27.71
N VAL A 130 -49.60 -8.74 -27.81
CA VAL A 130 -49.36 -9.93 -26.97
C VAL A 130 -47.94 -10.50 -27.15
N ASP A 131 -47.39 -10.41 -28.35
CA ASP A 131 -46.06 -10.91 -28.65
C ASP A 131 -44.97 -9.98 -28.03
N ALA A 132 -45.32 -8.72 -27.79
CA ALA A 132 -44.45 -7.75 -27.13
C ALA A 132 -44.46 -7.84 -25.57
N GLN A 133 -45.20 -8.80 -25.00
CA GLN A 133 -45.22 -9.05 -23.55
C GLN A 133 -44.06 -9.94 -23.07
N VAL A 134 -43.37 -10.59 -24.00
CA VAL A 134 -42.19 -11.42 -23.66
C VAL A 134 -41.00 -10.51 -23.29
N LEU A 135 -40.55 -10.63 -22.08
CA LEU A 135 -39.42 -9.84 -21.60
C LEU A 135 -38.09 -10.29 -22.29
N PRO A 136 -37.39 -9.37 -22.97
CA PRO A 136 -36.09 -9.69 -23.55
C PRO A 136 -35.04 -9.87 -22.46
N THR A 137 -34.07 -10.73 -22.71
CA THR A 137 -32.92 -10.89 -21.82
C THR A 137 -31.94 -9.73 -22.08
N PRO A 138 -31.60 -8.91 -21.06
CA PRO A 138 -30.63 -7.85 -21.22
C PRO A 138 -29.23 -8.42 -21.45
N PRO A 139 -28.36 -7.77 -22.24
CA PRO A 139 -26.99 -8.18 -22.43
C PRO A 139 -26.21 -8.01 -21.12
N SER A 140 -25.30 -8.93 -20.83
CA SER A 140 -24.30 -8.74 -19.78
C SER A 140 -23.26 -7.71 -20.22
N VAL A 141 -22.90 -6.81 -19.33
CA VAL A 141 -21.88 -5.77 -19.57
C VAL A 141 -20.89 -5.79 -18.43
N ASP A 142 -19.62 -5.86 -18.78
CA ASP A 142 -18.53 -5.74 -17.82
C ASP A 142 -17.93 -4.34 -17.86
N ASN A 143 -17.37 -3.92 -16.73
CA ASN A 143 -16.56 -2.70 -16.70
C ASN A 143 -15.15 -2.97 -17.27
N SER A 144 -14.32 -1.91 -17.39
CA SER A 144 -12.96 -1.99 -17.92
C SER A 144 -12.01 -2.90 -17.14
N CYS A 145 -12.41 -3.33 -15.94
CA CYS A 145 -11.68 -4.27 -15.09
C CYS A 145 -12.26 -5.71 -15.12
N GLY A 146 -13.20 -5.98 -16.04
CA GLY A 146 -13.81 -7.30 -16.17
C GLY A 146 -14.80 -7.66 -15.06
N THR A 147 -15.30 -6.67 -14.32
CA THR A 147 -16.34 -6.90 -13.31
C THR A 147 -17.70 -6.68 -13.93
N PRO A 148 -18.65 -7.65 -13.84
CA PRO A 148 -19.99 -7.51 -14.39
C PRO A 148 -20.78 -6.41 -13.67
N LEU A 149 -21.53 -5.63 -14.46
CA LEU A 149 -22.40 -4.60 -13.93
C LEU A 149 -23.68 -5.21 -13.38
N THR A 150 -24.21 -4.60 -12.31
CA THR A 150 -25.53 -4.96 -11.78
C THR A 150 -26.62 -4.41 -12.69
N ILE A 151 -27.52 -5.28 -13.14
CA ILE A 151 -28.68 -4.94 -13.95
C ILE A 151 -29.87 -4.73 -13.04
N THR A 152 -30.58 -3.62 -13.21
CA THR A 152 -31.83 -3.30 -12.51
C THR A 152 -32.95 -3.03 -13.52
N GLY A 153 -34.17 -3.34 -13.19
CA GLY A 153 -35.32 -3.18 -14.08
C GLY A 153 -35.86 -4.52 -14.56
N PRO A 154 -36.66 -4.54 -15.64
CA PRO A 154 -36.99 -3.42 -16.53
C PRO A 154 -38.07 -2.48 -15.98
N VAL A 155 -38.07 -1.26 -16.47
CA VAL A 155 -39.24 -0.38 -16.39
C VAL A 155 -40.04 -0.56 -17.69
N ILE A 156 -41.32 -0.95 -17.59
CA ILE A 156 -42.15 -1.29 -18.75
C ILE A 156 -43.00 -0.08 -19.12
N GLY A 157 -42.88 0.35 -20.35
CA GLY A 157 -43.74 1.41 -20.92
C GLY A 157 -45.17 0.94 -21.22
N PRO A 158 -46.12 1.85 -21.44
CA PRO A 158 -47.53 1.51 -21.77
C PRO A 158 -47.63 0.79 -23.12
N ASP A 159 -48.62 -0.07 -23.23
CA ASP A 159 -48.93 -0.75 -24.49
C ASP A 159 -49.50 0.23 -25.50
N PRO A 160 -49.07 0.17 -26.79
CA PRO A 160 -49.68 0.96 -27.83
C PRO A 160 -51.11 0.46 -28.14
N VAL A 161 -52.06 1.38 -28.45
CA VAL A 161 -53.47 1.05 -28.64
C VAL A 161 -53.71 0.32 -29.98
N CYS A 162 -53.02 0.67 -31.05
CA CYS A 162 -53.13 0.04 -32.35
C CYS A 162 -51.79 -0.32 -32.95
N SER A 163 -50.88 0.64 -33.08
CA SER A 163 -49.51 0.48 -33.55
C SER A 163 -48.62 1.49 -32.83
N GLY A 164 -47.38 1.17 -32.64
CA GLY A 164 -46.40 2.02 -31.93
C GLY A 164 -45.28 1.22 -31.35
N THR A 165 -44.48 1.87 -30.51
CA THR A 165 -43.35 1.25 -29.80
C THR A 165 -43.74 0.99 -28.34
N LYS A 166 -43.37 -0.20 -27.83
CA LYS A 166 -43.36 -0.51 -26.40
C LYS A 166 -41.92 -0.50 -25.93
N THR A 167 -41.64 0.29 -24.94
CA THR A 167 -40.31 0.45 -24.33
C THR A 167 -40.29 -0.09 -22.91
#